data_b469e68be345be55114efb5973afed71
#
_entry.id   b469e68be345be55114efb5973afed71
#
_cell.length_a   1.000
_cell.length_b   1.000
_cell.length_c   1.000
_cell.angle_alpha   90.00
_cell.angle_beta   90.00
_cell.angle_gamma   90.00
#
_symmetry.space_group_name_H-M   'P 1'
#
loop_
_entity.id
_entity.type
_entity.pdbx_description
1 polymer ?
#
loop_
_entity_poly.entity_id
_entity_poly.type
_entity_poly.pdbx_seq_one_letter_code
_entity_poly.pdbx_strand_id
1 'polypeptide(L)'
;MKALLHKILYRTLPLEGYLRAVSRLFFISYRLGLGRRSAATEYVYHLPRLAKAGDTAIDIGANLGYYARPLSEIVGTAGRVHAVEPVPVVRRVLRRNLRGCRNVEIFDCALGAENKEITMSNDSARETGYLGTGRNFVGDAAGEGAVTFTARMRRGSELFAGLERLDFVK
;
A
#
# COMPACT_ATOMS: atom_id res chain seq x y z
N MET A 1 -14.73 -18.32 -1.32
CA MET A 1 -15.52 -17.28 -0.63
C MET A 1 -14.89 -15.87 -0.77
N LYS A 2 -13.61 -15.65 -0.43
CA LYS A 2 -12.95 -14.32 -0.57
C LYS A 2 -13.02 -13.75 -1.99
N ALA A 3 -12.65 -14.53 -3.01
CA ALA A 3 -12.67 -14.07 -4.41
C ALA A 3 -14.08 -13.66 -4.90
N LEU A 4 -15.10 -14.37 -4.49
CA LEU A 4 -16.48 -14.03 -4.85
C LEU A 4 -16.90 -12.69 -4.25
N LEU A 5 -16.57 -12.44 -2.98
CA LEU A 5 -16.82 -11.16 -2.31
C LEU A 5 -16.12 -10.00 -3.03
N HIS A 6 -14.84 -10.18 -3.40
CA HIS A 6 -14.09 -9.17 -4.17
C HIS A 6 -14.76 -8.87 -5.52
N LYS A 7 -15.22 -9.90 -6.25
CA LYS A 7 -15.93 -9.72 -7.53
C LYS A 7 -17.23 -8.93 -7.37
N ILE A 8 -18.03 -9.26 -6.35
CA ILE A 8 -19.29 -8.56 -6.08
C ILE A 8 -19.00 -7.09 -5.76
N LEU A 9 -18.10 -6.82 -4.80
CA LEU A 9 -17.74 -5.46 -4.40
C LEU A 9 -17.17 -4.64 -5.58
N TYR A 10 -16.33 -5.25 -6.42
CA TYR A 10 -15.73 -4.59 -7.56
C TYR A 10 -16.76 -4.23 -8.65
N ARG A 11 -17.79 -5.07 -8.85
CA ARG A 11 -18.86 -4.82 -9.84
C ARG A 11 -19.91 -3.82 -9.35
N THR A 12 -20.12 -3.72 -8.04
CA THR A 12 -21.21 -2.92 -7.46
C THR A 12 -20.77 -1.55 -6.95
N LEU A 13 -19.47 -1.36 -6.70
CA LEU A 13 -18.94 -0.11 -6.13
C LEU A 13 -18.03 0.60 -7.13
N PRO A 14 -18.01 1.94 -7.13
CA PRO A 14 -16.93 2.69 -7.77
C PRO A 14 -15.57 2.22 -7.23
N LEU A 15 -14.51 2.30 -8.05
CA LEU A 15 -13.18 1.79 -7.70
C LEU A 15 -12.70 2.21 -6.29
N GLU A 16 -12.83 3.49 -5.95
CA GLU A 16 -12.43 3.97 -4.61
C GLU A 16 -13.29 3.35 -3.49
N GLY A 17 -14.58 3.15 -3.74
CA GLY A 17 -15.51 2.48 -2.81
C GLY A 17 -15.11 1.02 -2.57
N TYR A 18 -14.79 0.30 -3.65
CA TYR A 18 -14.25 -1.05 -3.59
C TYR A 18 -12.96 -1.12 -2.75
N LEU A 19 -11.98 -0.26 -3.04
CA LEU A 19 -10.71 -0.21 -2.30
C LEU A 19 -10.92 0.08 -0.79
N ARG A 20 -11.87 0.96 -0.47
CA ARG A 20 -12.25 1.25 0.93
C ARG A 20 -12.86 0.04 1.62
N ALA A 21 -13.75 -0.68 0.94
CA ALA A 21 -14.39 -1.89 1.49
C ALA A 21 -13.34 -2.97 1.77
N VAL A 22 -12.48 -3.24 0.80
CA VAL A 22 -11.41 -4.25 0.91
C VAL A 22 -10.44 -3.91 2.05
N SER A 23 -10.01 -2.64 2.16
CA SER A 23 -9.10 -2.24 3.23
C SER A 23 -9.74 -2.35 4.62
N ARG A 24 -11.03 -2.01 4.75
CA ARG A 24 -11.76 -2.19 6.02
C ARG A 24 -11.83 -3.66 6.44
N LEU A 25 -12.17 -4.54 5.49
CA LEU A 25 -12.21 -5.98 5.74
C LEU A 25 -10.83 -6.51 6.16
N PHE A 26 -9.76 -6.04 5.52
CA PHE A 26 -8.40 -6.39 5.93
C PHE A 26 -8.12 -5.96 7.38
N PHE A 27 -8.35 -4.69 7.72
CA PHE A 27 -8.04 -4.20 9.08
C PHE A 27 -8.90 -4.85 10.17
N ILE A 28 -10.15 -5.20 9.87
CA ILE A 28 -10.99 -6.00 10.78
C ILE A 28 -10.38 -7.39 10.96
N SER A 29 -10.06 -8.08 9.86
CA SER A 29 -9.41 -9.40 9.89
C SER A 29 -8.07 -9.37 10.64
N TYR A 30 -7.27 -8.34 10.42
CA TYR A 30 -5.99 -8.13 11.09
C TYR A 30 -6.19 -8.02 12.61
N ARG A 31 -7.10 -7.16 13.07
CA ARG A 31 -7.39 -6.98 14.49
C ARG A 31 -7.88 -8.25 15.16
N LEU A 32 -8.67 -9.05 14.43
CA LEU A 32 -9.18 -10.34 14.91
C LEU A 32 -8.17 -11.49 14.78
N GLY A 33 -6.99 -11.25 14.22
CA GLY A 33 -5.97 -12.26 14.03
C GLY A 33 -6.28 -13.32 12.95
N LEU A 34 -7.31 -13.10 12.12
CA LEU A 34 -7.81 -14.10 11.16
C LEU A 34 -6.84 -14.34 9.98
N GLY A 35 -5.88 -13.47 9.77
CA GLY A 35 -4.90 -13.56 8.66
C GLY A 35 -3.56 -14.18 9.03
N ARG A 36 -3.34 -14.60 10.28
CA ARG A 36 -2.02 -15.05 10.80
C ARG A 36 -1.43 -16.26 10.08
N ARG A 37 -2.27 -17.13 9.53
CA ARG A 37 -1.85 -18.36 8.82
C ARG A 37 -2.05 -18.28 7.31
N SER A 38 -2.26 -17.08 6.77
CA SER A 38 -2.46 -16.87 5.35
C SER A 38 -1.17 -16.32 4.74
N ALA A 39 -0.58 -17.03 3.78
CA ALA A 39 0.62 -16.59 3.06
C ALA A 39 0.53 -15.15 2.49
N ALA A 40 -0.69 -14.69 2.17
CA ALA A 40 -0.92 -13.34 1.67
C ALA A 40 -0.85 -12.24 2.76
N THR A 41 -0.97 -12.60 4.04
CA THR A 41 -1.12 -11.61 5.12
C THR A 41 -0.32 -11.93 6.38
N GLU A 42 0.34 -13.09 6.46
CA GLU A 42 1.08 -13.50 7.66
C GLU A 42 2.22 -12.55 8.03
N TYR A 43 2.93 -12.00 7.03
CA TYR A 43 4.09 -11.13 7.26
C TYR A 43 3.75 -9.88 8.09
N VAL A 44 2.54 -9.32 7.98
CA VAL A 44 2.15 -8.16 8.79
C VAL A 44 2.13 -8.47 10.29
N TYR A 45 1.89 -9.74 10.67
CA TYR A 45 1.89 -10.18 12.06
C TYR A 45 3.30 -10.42 12.63
N HIS A 46 4.31 -10.43 11.78
CA HIS A 46 5.71 -10.53 12.20
C HIS A 46 6.37 -9.16 12.41
N LEU A 47 5.74 -8.06 12.00
CA LEU A 47 6.27 -6.70 12.15
C LEU A 47 6.74 -6.37 13.59
N PRO A 48 6.04 -6.79 14.67
CA PRO A 48 6.52 -6.51 16.04
C PRO A 48 7.84 -7.20 16.41
N ARG A 49 8.34 -8.13 15.59
CA ARG A 49 9.65 -8.76 15.74
C ARG A 49 10.74 -8.06 14.93
N LEU A 50 10.34 -7.24 13.96
CA LEU A 50 11.22 -6.61 12.97
C LEU A 50 11.38 -5.11 13.19
N ALA A 51 10.40 -4.47 13.81
CA ALA A 51 10.41 -3.05 14.12
C ALA A 51 10.03 -2.83 15.60
N LYS A 52 10.53 -1.76 16.20
CA LYS A 52 10.33 -1.39 17.60
C LYS A 52 10.00 0.09 17.76
N ALA A 53 9.63 0.49 18.96
CA ALA A 53 9.36 1.89 19.30
C ALA A 53 10.59 2.78 19.01
N GLY A 54 10.35 3.91 18.38
CA GLY A 54 11.38 4.88 17.99
C GLY A 54 12.04 4.60 16.62
N ASP A 55 11.74 3.49 15.96
CA ASP A 55 12.33 3.18 14.66
C ASP A 55 11.81 4.12 13.56
N THR A 56 12.67 4.33 12.53
CA THR A 56 12.32 4.96 11.25
C THR A 56 12.14 3.87 10.20
N ALA A 57 10.95 3.81 9.61
CA ALA A 57 10.58 2.79 8.64
C ALA A 57 10.16 3.39 7.29
N ILE A 58 10.49 2.71 6.19
CA ILE A 58 9.97 3.01 4.85
C ILE A 58 9.10 1.84 4.37
N ASP A 59 7.85 2.11 4.00
CA ASP A 59 6.93 1.15 3.35
C ASP A 59 6.83 1.49 1.86
N ILE A 60 7.58 0.77 1.01
CA ILE A 60 7.61 0.96 -0.44
C ILE A 60 6.47 0.18 -1.06
N GLY A 61 5.61 0.90 -1.82
CA GLY A 61 4.35 0.34 -2.28
C GLY A 61 3.38 0.16 -1.11
N ALA A 62 3.15 1.23 -0.35
CA ALA A 62 2.34 1.20 0.87
C ALA A 62 0.88 0.78 0.63
N ASN A 63 0.44 0.83 -0.64
CA ASN A 63 -0.88 0.35 -1.05
C ASN A 63 -2.00 1.00 -0.20
N LEU A 64 -2.89 0.22 0.37
CA LEU A 64 -3.98 0.69 1.22
C LEU A 64 -3.56 0.87 2.71
N GLY A 65 -2.25 0.78 2.99
CA GLY A 65 -1.69 0.97 4.33
C GLY A 65 -1.60 -0.30 5.17
N TYR A 66 -1.59 -1.44 4.52
CA TYR A 66 -1.59 -2.74 5.18
C TYR A 66 -0.38 -2.95 6.10
N TYR A 67 0.76 -2.38 5.76
CA TYR A 67 1.99 -2.37 6.57
C TYR A 67 2.18 -1.03 7.28
N ALA A 68 1.98 0.09 6.58
CA ALA A 68 2.22 1.42 7.13
C ALA A 68 1.43 1.69 8.42
N ARG A 69 0.17 1.25 8.52
CA ARG A 69 -0.63 1.45 9.73
C ARG A 69 -0.13 0.63 10.93
N PRO A 70 0.08 -0.70 10.82
CA PRO A 70 0.71 -1.47 11.90
C PRO A 70 2.10 -0.95 12.28
N LEU A 71 2.93 -0.58 11.30
CA LEU A 71 4.25 0.02 11.57
C LEU A 71 4.11 1.32 12.38
N SER A 72 3.18 2.22 12.01
CA SER A 72 2.91 3.44 12.76
C SER A 72 2.57 3.17 14.23
N GLU A 73 1.77 2.13 14.49
CA GLU A 73 1.40 1.71 15.85
C GLU A 73 2.61 1.14 16.61
N ILE A 74 3.48 0.37 15.95
CA ILE A 74 4.67 -0.27 16.54
C ILE A 74 5.75 0.77 16.87
N VAL A 75 6.09 1.63 15.89
CA VAL A 75 7.18 2.61 16.11
C VAL A 75 6.76 3.75 17.03
N GLY A 76 5.45 3.96 17.21
CA GLY A 76 4.90 4.94 18.16
C GLY A 76 5.23 6.38 17.82
N THR A 77 5.00 7.28 18.78
CA THR A 77 5.17 8.74 18.60
C THR A 77 6.61 9.20 18.45
N ALA A 78 7.56 8.41 18.95
CA ALA A 78 9.00 8.69 18.84
C ALA A 78 9.60 8.20 17.51
N GLY A 79 8.90 7.30 16.79
CA GLY A 79 9.30 6.77 15.49
C GLY A 79 8.65 7.48 14.32
N ARG A 80 9.04 7.09 13.08
CA ARG A 80 8.51 7.62 11.83
C ARG A 80 8.25 6.51 10.84
N VAL A 81 7.22 6.68 10.00
CA VAL A 81 6.93 5.81 8.86
C VAL A 81 6.80 6.66 7.61
N HIS A 82 7.58 6.34 6.59
CA HIS A 82 7.53 6.94 5.27
C HIS A 82 6.82 5.98 4.31
N ALA A 83 5.57 6.28 3.97
CA ALA A 83 4.74 5.44 3.12
C ALA A 83 4.79 5.93 1.68
N VAL A 84 5.31 5.12 0.77
CA VAL A 84 5.46 5.47 -0.65
C VAL A 84 4.39 4.76 -1.47
N GLU A 85 3.52 5.52 -2.14
CA GLU A 85 2.44 4.96 -2.97
C GLU A 85 2.19 5.83 -4.22
N PRO A 86 2.55 5.35 -5.42
CA PRO A 86 2.44 6.12 -6.65
C PRO A 86 1.00 6.26 -7.17
N VAL A 87 0.15 5.23 -6.99
CA VAL A 87 -1.17 5.17 -7.66
C VAL A 87 -2.17 6.11 -6.99
N PRO A 88 -2.70 7.12 -7.71
CA PRO A 88 -3.50 8.20 -7.09
C PRO A 88 -4.75 7.71 -6.36
N VAL A 89 -5.52 6.78 -6.92
CA VAL A 89 -6.75 6.27 -6.30
C VAL A 89 -6.44 5.43 -5.06
N VAL A 90 -5.37 4.64 -5.09
CA VAL A 90 -4.89 3.84 -3.95
C VAL A 90 -4.43 4.77 -2.84
N ARG A 91 -3.63 5.79 -3.17
CA ARG A 91 -3.12 6.79 -2.23
C ARG A 91 -4.23 7.60 -1.54
N ARG A 92 -5.34 7.91 -2.22
CA ARG A 92 -6.49 8.55 -1.56
C ARG A 92 -7.06 7.67 -0.45
N VAL A 93 -7.17 6.37 -0.68
CA VAL A 93 -7.64 5.42 0.33
C VAL A 93 -6.60 5.21 1.42
N LEU A 94 -5.32 5.13 1.07
CA LEU A 94 -4.20 5.10 2.02
C LEU A 94 -4.26 6.27 3.02
N ARG A 95 -4.37 7.50 2.52
CA ARG A 95 -4.49 8.71 3.37
C ARG A 95 -5.68 8.62 4.33
N ARG A 96 -6.80 8.05 3.87
CA ARG A 96 -7.97 7.84 4.72
C ARG A 96 -7.72 6.80 5.81
N ASN A 97 -7.07 5.68 5.45
CA ASN A 97 -6.78 4.59 6.37
C ASN A 97 -5.73 4.98 7.43
N LEU A 98 -4.84 5.91 7.10
CA LEU A 98 -3.80 6.46 7.99
C LEU A 98 -4.24 7.74 8.71
N ARG A 99 -5.51 8.15 8.59
CA ARG A 99 -6.01 9.30 9.32
C ARG A 99 -5.87 9.07 10.82
N GLY A 100 -5.13 9.95 11.49
CA GLY A 100 -4.79 9.82 12.91
C GLY A 100 -3.40 9.21 13.20
N CYS A 101 -2.73 8.64 12.21
CA CYS A 101 -1.33 8.22 12.31
C CYS A 101 -0.42 9.44 12.10
N ARG A 102 -0.15 10.19 13.17
CA ARG A 102 0.59 11.48 13.10
C ARG A 102 2.07 11.32 12.79
N ASN A 103 2.60 10.12 12.94
CA ASN A 103 3.98 9.73 12.67
C ASN A 103 4.17 9.12 11.28
N VAL A 104 3.19 9.23 10.38
CA VAL A 104 3.27 8.74 9.00
C VAL A 104 3.31 9.90 8.01
N GLU A 105 4.29 9.87 7.12
CA GLU A 105 4.39 10.74 5.95
C GLU A 105 4.11 9.94 4.68
N ILE A 106 3.33 10.49 3.74
CA ILE A 106 2.94 9.79 2.51
C ILE A 106 3.54 10.49 1.30
N PHE A 107 4.34 9.74 0.54
CA PHE A 107 4.99 10.17 -0.70
C PHE A 107 4.21 9.68 -1.93
N ASP A 108 4.01 10.59 -2.89
CA ASP A 108 3.19 10.37 -4.08
C ASP A 108 4.01 9.95 -5.30
N CYS A 109 4.93 9.03 -5.13
CA CYS A 109 5.84 8.58 -6.19
C CYS A 109 6.06 7.07 -6.14
N ALA A 110 6.57 6.52 -7.23
CA ALA A 110 7.31 5.27 -7.26
C ALA A 110 8.78 5.55 -6.96
N LEU A 111 9.50 4.57 -6.40
CA LEU A 111 10.95 4.65 -6.29
C LEU A 111 11.61 3.95 -7.49
N GLY A 112 12.66 4.56 -8.01
CA GLY A 112 13.42 4.03 -9.14
C GLY A 112 14.77 4.72 -9.31
N ALA A 113 15.43 4.45 -10.45
CA ALA A 113 16.75 4.98 -10.75
C ALA A 113 16.75 6.41 -11.29
N GLU A 114 15.59 6.96 -11.65
CA GLU A 114 15.46 8.23 -12.33
C GLU A 114 14.28 9.03 -11.80
N ASN A 115 14.34 10.36 -11.95
CA ASN A 115 13.21 11.26 -11.72
C ASN A 115 12.48 11.49 -13.05
N LYS A 116 11.32 10.86 -13.21
CA LYS A 116 10.50 10.99 -14.43
C LYS A 116 9.03 10.69 -14.19
N GLU A 117 8.20 11.09 -15.13
CA GLU A 117 6.83 10.61 -15.21
C GLU A 117 6.80 9.19 -15.77
N ILE A 118 5.92 8.36 -15.23
CA ILE A 118 5.72 6.97 -15.64
C ILE A 118 4.24 6.64 -15.78
N THR A 119 3.96 5.68 -16.64
CA THR A 119 2.66 4.99 -16.66
C THR A 119 2.74 3.78 -15.73
N MET A 120 1.75 3.64 -14.88
CA MET A 120 1.53 2.43 -14.09
C MET A 120 0.23 1.77 -14.52
N SER A 121 0.22 0.48 -14.63
CA SER A 121 -0.90 -0.29 -15.13
C SER A 121 -1.30 -1.42 -14.19
N ASN A 122 -2.55 -1.85 -14.32
CA ASN A 122 -3.08 -3.02 -13.63
C ASN A 122 -4.11 -3.71 -14.54
N ASP A 123 -3.84 -4.95 -14.87
CA ASP A 123 -4.69 -5.80 -15.72
C ASP A 123 -5.31 -6.99 -14.97
N SER A 124 -5.12 -7.05 -13.65
CA SER A 124 -5.54 -8.16 -12.82
C SER A 124 -7.05 -8.45 -12.87
N ALA A 125 -7.87 -7.45 -13.22
CA ALA A 125 -9.31 -7.63 -13.36
C ALA A 125 -9.68 -8.60 -14.48
N ARG A 126 -8.84 -8.76 -15.52
CA ARG A 126 -9.03 -9.71 -16.62
C ARG A 126 -9.01 -11.16 -16.12
N GLU A 127 -8.03 -11.50 -15.29
CA GLU A 127 -7.85 -12.86 -14.78
C GLU A 127 -8.79 -13.15 -13.60
N THR A 128 -8.91 -12.19 -12.69
CA THR A 128 -9.56 -12.43 -11.41
C THR A 128 -11.01 -11.95 -11.33
N GLY A 129 -11.42 -11.05 -12.26
CA GLY A 129 -12.72 -10.37 -12.25
C GLY A 129 -12.81 -9.24 -11.20
N TYR A 130 -11.67 -8.80 -10.65
CA TYR A 130 -11.54 -7.65 -9.75
C TYR A 130 -10.12 -7.09 -9.77
N LEU A 131 -9.95 -5.81 -9.39
CA LEU A 131 -8.64 -5.17 -9.34
C LEU A 131 -7.88 -5.56 -8.07
N GLY A 132 -6.76 -6.24 -8.24
CA GLY A 132 -5.81 -6.57 -7.18
C GLY A 132 -4.78 -5.47 -6.99
N THR A 133 -4.81 -4.73 -5.89
CA THR A 133 -3.96 -3.55 -5.67
C THR A 133 -2.46 -3.84 -5.58
N GLY A 134 -2.07 -5.07 -5.28
CA GLY A 134 -0.67 -5.51 -5.27
C GLY A 134 -0.13 -5.94 -6.65
N ARG A 135 -0.90 -5.76 -7.71
CA ARG A 135 -0.53 -6.17 -9.09
C ARG A 135 -0.31 -4.99 -10.03
N ASN A 136 -0.05 -3.81 -9.49
CA ASN A 136 0.36 -2.65 -10.28
C ASN A 136 1.80 -2.83 -10.76
N PHE A 137 2.07 -2.48 -12.02
CA PHE A 137 3.39 -2.51 -12.62
C PHE A 137 3.68 -1.23 -13.41
N VAL A 138 4.94 -0.95 -13.69
CA VAL A 138 5.37 0.16 -14.54
C VAL A 138 5.32 -0.28 -16.00
N GLY A 139 4.62 0.48 -16.82
CA GLY A 139 4.42 0.23 -18.24
C GLY A 139 2.96 0.25 -18.64
N ASP A 140 2.72 0.14 -19.93
CA ASP A 140 1.38 0.14 -20.49
C ASP A 140 0.78 -1.28 -20.46
N ALA A 141 -0.44 -1.40 -19.96
CA ALA A 141 -1.21 -2.64 -20.09
C ALA A 141 -2.06 -2.58 -21.37
N ALA A 142 -2.00 -3.64 -22.16
CA ALA A 142 -2.81 -3.77 -23.36
C ALA A 142 -4.11 -4.53 -23.10
N GLY A 143 -5.21 -4.07 -23.72
CA GLY A 143 -6.50 -4.77 -23.82
C GLY A 143 -7.57 -4.34 -22.84
N GLU A 144 -8.78 -4.87 -23.06
CA GLU A 144 -9.97 -4.53 -22.27
C GLU A 144 -9.81 -4.83 -20.77
N GLY A 145 -10.29 -3.92 -19.92
CA GLY A 145 -10.27 -4.05 -18.46
C GLY A 145 -8.96 -3.69 -17.81
N ALA A 146 -7.93 -3.27 -18.55
CA ALA A 146 -6.73 -2.68 -17.99
C ALA A 146 -7.00 -1.27 -17.48
N VAL A 147 -6.44 -0.94 -16.33
CA VAL A 147 -6.52 0.41 -15.74
C VAL A 147 -5.10 0.99 -15.70
N THR A 148 -4.95 2.20 -16.22
CA THR A 148 -3.69 2.93 -16.26
C THR A 148 -3.73 4.16 -15.38
N PHE A 149 -2.59 4.54 -14.82
CA PHE A 149 -2.42 5.69 -13.95
C PHE A 149 -1.11 6.39 -14.29
N THR A 150 -1.13 7.71 -14.40
CA THR A 150 0.09 8.50 -14.43
C THR A 150 0.64 8.66 -13.02
N ALA A 151 1.93 8.47 -12.86
CA ALA A 151 2.64 8.59 -11.60
C ALA A 151 4.03 9.18 -11.80
N ARG A 152 4.64 9.69 -10.74
CA ARG A 152 6.03 10.14 -10.74
C ARG A 152 6.93 9.05 -10.20
N MET A 153 8.07 8.85 -10.83
CA MET A 153 9.18 8.05 -10.30
C MET A 153 10.23 9.01 -9.72
N ARG A 154 10.79 8.66 -8.57
CA ARG A 154 11.86 9.42 -7.91
C ARG A 154 12.96 8.51 -7.41
N ARG A 155 14.19 9.05 -7.38
CA ARG A 155 15.30 8.35 -6.74
C ARG A 155 15.12 8.31 -5.23
N GLY A 156 15.13 7.12 -4.66
CA GLY A 156 15.01 6.94 -3.20
C GLY A 156 16.14 7.59 -2.42
N SER A 157 17.37 7.54 -2.95
CA SER A 157 18.55 8.18 -2.37
C SER A 157 18.43 9.71 -2.26
N GLU A 158 17.72 10.36 -3.20
CA GLU A 158 17.46 11.79 -3.14
C GLU A 158 16.27 12.11 -2.22
N LEU A 159 15.21 11.31 -2.33
CA LEU A 159 13.98 11.51 -1.54
C LEU A 159 14.22 11.38 -0.03
N PHE A 160 15.11 10.48 0.36
CA PHE A 160 15.41 10.15 1.74
C PHE A 160 16.82 10.58 2.17
N ALA A 161 17.49 11.47 1.41
CA ALA A 161 18.85 11.95 1.73
C ALA A 161 18.99 12.60 3.11
N GLY A 162 17.89 13.16 3.64
CA GLY A 162 17.86 13.80 4.97
C GLY A 162 17.54 12.86 6.14
N LEU A 163 17.38 11.56 5.90
CA LEU A 163 17.16 10.62 6.99
C LEU A 163 18.48 10.34 7.72
N GLU A 164 18.53 10.67 9.01
CA GLU A 164 19.68 10.36 9.87
C GLU A 164 19.77 8.85 10.19
N ARG A 165 18.63 8.17 10.15
CA ARG A 165 18.52 6.76 10.51
C ARG A 165 17.41 6.07 9.72
N LEU A 166 17.66 4.83 9.32
CA LEU A 166 16.68 3.95 8.69
C LEU A 166 16.84 2.55 9.29
N ASP A 167 15.80 2.07 9.95
CA ASP A 167 15.80 0.82 10.71
C ASP A 167 15.09 -0.31 9.99
N PHE A 168 14.04 0.02 9.21
CA PHE A 168 13.22 -0.97 8.55
C PHE A 168 12.80 -0.49 7.15
N VAL A 169 12.90 -1.37 6.17
CA VAL A 169 12.37 -1.18 4.81
C VAL A 169 11.54 -2.39 4.42
N LYS A 170 10.36 -2.12 3.91
CA LYS A 170 9.50 -3.15 3.32
C LYS A 170 9.34 -2.87 1.82
#